data_d98ce6692ab547b672ad3604b7e1522b
#
_entry.id   d98ce6692ab547b672ad3604b7e1522b
#
_cell.length_a   1.000
_cell.length_b   1.000
_cell.length_c   1.000
_cell.angle_alpha   90.00
_cell.angle_beta   90.00
_cell.angle_gamma   90.00
#
_symmetry.space_group_name_H-M   'P 1'
#
loop_
_entity.id
_entity.type
_entity.pdbx_description
1 polymer ?
#
loop_
_entity_poly.entity_id
_entity_poly.type
_entity_poly.pdbx_seq_one_letter_code
_entity_poly.pdbx_strand_id
1 'polypeptide(L)'
;MDRNNKLFIAASLANGASFSMILPLLAPLVRELKLSELQGGAMVSVGALLMAVGAIYISKNQSKFSIYQLLSIGFVGMAVTWGLFTAVLMYGFTVHIGMLLLFSLLMLSRAATGVFMAMPQIALQTYVMTRFSNEQQRSQAMSKFGALNSTGVIIGPFLTTLLLGFGGIMTPLWAAIIILALISVVLVFSFDRHTEQHSVEKPVTEKHEAPSTDLSIQQCYPWLMLGFSLYLAIVTVNLTAGFYIQDRFNMTAAEGAVHFAECSLIVGIALVVMQTLISKYLNWSVYRLLWVGLFSMAAALLISVFTNELRIFQATYLLYGISVACLIPAFTTGAAQTAPSALQTKVASWCTATQALSFVVGPLISTGLYQWHKEFPYYFLFLVMLGLIVFFLFQIKTQTVKRVTG
;
A
#
# COMPACT_ATOMS: atom_id res chain seq x y z
N MET A 1 11.37 25.33 9.75
CA MET A 1 10.74 23.99 9.79
C MET A 1 11.29 23.27 11.00
N ASP A 2 10.44 22.95 11.98
CA ASP A 2 10.85 22.31 13.23
C ASP A 2 11.58 20.99 13.00
N ARG A 3 12.53 20.65 13.87
CA ARG A 3 13.32 19.41 13.80
C ARG A 3 12.41 18.17 13.71
N ASN A 4 11.38 18.11 14.54
CA ASN A 4 10.40 17.01 14.54
C ASN A 4 9.65 16.90 13.21
N ASN A 5 9.40 18.00 12.50
CA ASN A 5 8.72 17.94 11.20
C ASN A 5 9.60 17.33 10.09
N LYS A 6 10.92 17.55 10.13
CA LYS A 6 11.87 16.89 9.22
C LYS A 6 11.93 15.38 9.51
N LEU A 7 11.98 15.01 10.79
CA LEU A 7 11.95 13.61 11.22
C LEU A 7 10.65 12.91 10.81
N PHE A 8 9.53 13.59 10.94
CA PHE A 8 8.22 13.09 10.50
C PHE A 8 8.19 12.79 8.99
N ILE A 9 8.74 13.69 8.16
CA ILE A 9 8.82 13.47 6.71
C ILE A 9 9.70 12.25 6.40
N ALA A 10 10.89 12.18 7.00
CA ALA A 10 11.81 11.07 6.80
C ALA A 10 11.22 9.73 7.26
N ALA A 11 10.57 9.72 8.42
CA ALA A 11 9.91 8.53 8.97
C ALA A 11 8.73 8.08 8.09
N SER A 12 7.93 9.01 7.56
CA SER A 12 6.81 8.69 6.66
C SER A 12 7.29 8.08 5.34
N LEU A 13 8.33 8.64 4.74
CA LEU A 13 8.95 8.10 3.53
C LEU A 13 9.56 6.72 3.78
N ALA A 14 10.32 6.56 4.88
CA ALA A 14 10.96 5.29 5.22
C ALA A 14 9.93 4.20 5.54
N ASN A 15 8.83 4.54 6.21
CA ASN A 15 7.73 3.60 6.48
C ASN A 15 7.10 3.09 5.18
N GLY A 16 6.78 3.98 4.25
CA GLY A 16 6.24 3.60 2.94
C GLY A 16 7.22 2.79 2.10
N ALA A 17 8.50 3.21 2.04
CA ALA A 17 9.54 2.53 1.27
C ALA A 17 9.83 1.12 1.81
N SER A 18 10.00 0.96 3.12
CA SER A 18 10.28 -0.34 3.73
C SER A 18 9.15 -1.36 3.51
N PHE A 19 7.89 -0.90 3.46
CA PHE A 19 6.76 -1.78 3.13
C PHE A 19 6.86 -2.34 1.71
N SER A 20 7.23 -1.51 0.74
CA SER A 20 7.15 -1.84 -0.69
C SER A 20 8.43 -2.43 -1.28
N MET A 21 9.58 -2.28 -0.61
CA MET A 21 10.87 -2.79 -1.10
C MET A 21 10.91 -4.31 -1.31
N ILE A 22 10.10 -5.08 -0.56
CA ILE A 22 10.06 -6.55 -0.68
C ILE A 22 9.35 -7.01 -1.96
N LEU A 23 8.43 -6.20 -2.50
CA LEU A 23 7.56 -6.64 -3.58
C LEU A 23 8.32 -7.09 -4.84
N PRO A 24 9.33 -6.35 -5.35
CA PRO A 24 10.11 -6.80 -6.49
C PRO A 24 10.98 -8.03 -6.20
N LEU A 25 11.32 -8.26 -4.94
CA LEU A 25 12.16 -9.38 -4.53
C LEU A 25 11.38 -10.67 -4.32
N LEU A 26 10.06 -10.60 -4.17
CA LEU A 26 9.26 -11.75 -3.77
C LEU A 26 9.37 -12.88 -4.80
N ALA A 27 9.21 -12.58 -6.10
CA ALA A 27 9.28 -13.58 -7.14
C ALA A 27 10.65 -14.29 -7.22
N PRO A 28 11.79 -13.57 -7.31
CA PRO A 28 13.09 -14.24 -7.30
C PRO A 28 13.34 -15.02 -6.00
N LEU A 29 13.00 -14.49 -4.83
CA LEU A 29 13.20 -15.19 -3.55
C LEU A 29 12.39 -16.50 -3.47
N VAL A 30 11.14 -16.47 -3.89
CA VAL A 30 10.26 -17.65 -3.90
C VAL A 30 10.82 -18.72 -4.84
N ARG A 31 11.28 -18.34 -6.03
CA ARG A 31 11.85 -19.26 -7.03
C ARG A 31 13.18 -19.86 -6.58
N GLU A 32 14.09 -19.05 -6.05
CA GLU A 32 15.39 -19.53 -5.57
C GLU A 32 15.27 -20.47 -4.36
N LEU A 33 14.32 -20.21 -3.45
CA LEU A 33 14.03 -21.07 -2.32
C LEU A 33 13.15 -22.27 -2.65
N LYS A 34 12.72 -22.42 -3.91
CA LYS A 34 11.80 -23.47 -4.37
C LYS A 34 10.47 -23.51 -3.61
N LEU A 35 10.03 -22.35 -3.11
CA LEU A 35 8.71 -22.18 -2.51
C LEU A 35 7.64 -22.04 -3.60
N SER A 36 6.38 -22.33 -3.25
CA SER A 36 5.26 -22.05 -4.17
C SER A 36 4.91 -20.56 -4.17
N GLU A 37 4.29 -20.09 -5.26
CA GLU A 37 3.80 -18.71 -5.37
C GLU A 37 2.81 -18.39 -4.25
N LEU A 38 1.93 -19.35 -3.89
CA LEU A 38 0.99 -19.21 -2.78
C LEU A 38 1.69 -19.03 -1.43
N GLN A 39 2.81 -19.72 -1.19
CA GLN A 39 3.64 -19.51 0.00
C GLN A 39 4.22 -18.09 0.03
N GLY A 40 4.67 -17.59 -1.13
CA GLY A 40 5.09 -16.19 -1.28
C GLY A 40 3.96 -15.20 -0.93
N GLY A 41 2.77 -15.42 -1.47
CA GLY A 41 1.59 -14.61 -1.16
C GLY A 41 1.20 -14.67 0.32
N ALA A 42 1.26 -15.85 0.93
CA ALA A 42 0.96 -16.04 2.35
C ALA A 42 1.90 -15.24 3.27
N MET A 43 3.21 -15.15 2.94
CA MET A 43 4.16 -14.32 3.68
C MET A 43 3.78 -12.83 3.67
N VAL A 44 3.27 -12.32 2.55
CA VAL A 44 2.80 -10.94 2.46
C VAL A 44 1.49 -10.75 3.23
N SER A 45 0.54 -11.67 3.05
CA SER A 45 -0.77 -11.62 3.73
C SER A 45 -0.65 -11.67 5.24
N VAL A 46 0.20 -12.53 5.80
CA VAL A 46 0.38 -12.64 7.26
C VAL A 46 0.98 -11.34 7.82
N GLY A 47 1.92 -10.72 7.11
CA GLY A 47 2.47 -9.43 7.50
C GLY A 47 1.40 -8.34 7.54
N ALA A 48 0.56 -8.26 6.51
CA ALA A 48 -0.54 -7.29 6.45
C ALA A 48 -1.62 -7.57 7.53
N LEU A 49 -1.94 -8.83 7.77
CA LEU A 49 -2.91 -9.23 8.82
C LEU A 49 -2.41 -8.82 10.20
N LEU A 50 -1.17 -9.15 10.54
CA LEU A 50 -0.59 -8.81 11.84
C LEU A 50 -0.38 -7.31 11.99
N MET A 51 -0.11 -6.58 10.91
CA MET A 51 -0.13 -5.11 10.91
C MET A 51 -1.52 -4.56 11.26
N ALA A 52 -2.58 -5.10 10.68
CA ALA A 52 -3.95 -4.69 10.98
C ALA A 52 -4.33 -5.02 12.43
N VAL A 53 -4.01 -6.21 12.92
CA VAL A 53 -4.25 -6.63 14.32
C VAL A 53 -3.45 -5.74 15.28
N GLY A 54 -2.18 -5.50 15.00
CA GLY A 54 -1.32 -4.59 15.77
C GLY A 54 -1.88 -3.18 15.82
N ALA A 55 -2.36 -2.66 14.70
CA ALA A 55 -3.00 -1.35 14.63
C ALA A 55 -4.25 -1.25 15.51
N ILE A 56 -5.12 -2.26 15.49
CA ILE A 56 -6.31 -2.31 16.34
C ILE A 56 -5.92 -2.35 17.83
N TYR A 57 -4.92 -3.18 18.18
CA TYR A 57 -4.46 -3.29 19.57
C TYR A 57 -3.88 -1.97 20.09
N ILE A 58 -3.03 -1.30 19.31
CA ILE A 58 -2.42 -0.02 19.68
C ILE A 58 -3.49 1.07 19.79
N SER A 59 -4.42 1.14 18.85
CA SER A 59 -5.52 2.13 18.88
C SER A 59 -6.39 1.98 20.12
N LYS A 60 -6.69 0.75 20.55
CA LYS A 60 -7.45 0.49 21.79
C LYS A 60 -6.67 0.84 23.07
N ASN A 61 -5.35 0.82 23.02
CA ASN A 61 -4.45 1.08 24.15
C ASN A 61 -3.63 2.36 23.97
N GLN A 62 -4.12 3.32 23.18
CA GLN A 62 -3.37 4.52 22.78
C GLN A 62 -2.83 5.32 23.97
N SER A 63 -3.55 5.37 25.10
CA SER A 63 -3.14 6.05 26.33
C SER A 63 -1.89 5.46 27.01
N LYS A 64 -1.50 4.23 26.64
CA LYS A 64 -0.34 3.52 27.23
C LYS A 64 0.96 3.79 26.47
N PHE A 65 0.89 4.35 25.27
CA PHE A 65 2.04 4.51 24.38
C PHE A 65 2.21 5.96 23.98
N SER A 66 3.41 6.51 24.16
CA SER A 66 3.78 7.80 23.58
C SER A 66 4.09 7.69 22.10
N ILE A 67 3.97 8.78 21.35
CA ILE A 67 4.33 8.84 19.92
C ILE A 67 5.80 8.44 19.74
N TYR A 68 6.67 8.93 20.63
CA TYR A 68 8.09 8.57 20.62
C TYR A 68 8.31 7.07 20.80
N GLN A 69 7.62 6.43 21.76
CA GLN A 69 7.73 4.99 22.00
C GLN A 69 7.29 4.18 20.76
N LEU A 70 6.14 4.54 20.18
CA LEU A 70 5.63 3.87 18.98
C LEU A 70 6.59 4.02 17.79
N LEU A 71 7.16 5.21 17.56
CA LEU A 71 8.13 5.41 16.50
C LEU A 71 9.42 4.62 16.74
N SER A 72 10.00 4.75 17.95
CA SER A 72 11.29 4.13 18.28
C SER A 72 11.20 2.61 18.28
N ILE A 73 10.23 2.04 19.02
CA ILE A 73 10.05 0.58 19.11
C ILE A 73 9.66 0.02 17.72
N GLY A 74 8.81 0.74 16.99
CA GLY A 74 8.38 0.32 15.66
C GLY A 74 9.53 0.23 14.68
N PHE A 75 10.34 1.27 14.53
CA PHE A 75 11.45 1.26 13.57
C PHE A 75 12.59 0.34 13.99
N VAL A 76 12.93 0.27 15.29
CA VAL A 76 13.90 -0.72 15.81
C VAL A 76 13.40 -2.13 15.58
N GLY A 77 12.14 -2.42 15.92
CA GLY A 77 11.53 -3.71 15.72
C GLY A 77 11.49 -4.13 14.25
N MET A 78 11.17 -3.18 13.35
CA MET A 78 11.25 -3.41 11.91
C MET A 78 12.67 -3.74 11.46
N ALA A 79 13.67 -2.99 11.89
CA ALA A 79 15.08 -3.27 11.54
C ALA A 79 15.51 -4.66 11.99
N VAL A 80 15.19 -5.05 13.23
CA VAL A 80 15.50 -6.36 13.79
C VAL A 80 14.78 -7.49 13.05
N THR A 81 13.49 -7.34 12.80
CA THR A 81 12.69 -8.38 12.11
C THR A 81 13.04 -8.51 10.64
N TRP A 82 13.40 -7.42 9.95
CA TRP A 82 13.99 -7.47 8.61
C TRP A 82 15.35 -8.16 8.61
N GLY A 83 16.20 -7.88 9.64
CA GLY A 83 17.46 -8.58 9.83
C GLY A 83 17.26 -10.07 10.03
N LEU A 84 16.29 -10.46 10.87
CA LEU A 84 15.95 -11.87 11.09
C LEU A 84 15.44 -12.53 9.79
N PHE A 85 14.55 -11.87 9.06
CA PHE A 85 14.07 -12.35 7.76
C PHE A 85 15.22 -12.59 6.78
N THR A 86 16.14 -11.61 6.66
CA THR A 86 17.32 -11.71 5.79
C THR A 86 18.27 -12.83 6.24
N ALA A 87 18.48 -12.99 7.56
CA ALA A 87 19.31 -14.07 8.10
C ALA A 87 18.72 -15.46 7.81
N VAL A 88 17.40 -15.62 7.96
CA VAL A 88 16.71 -16.87 7.62
C VAL A 88 16.83 -17.18 6.11
N LEU A 89 16.71 -16.15 5.25
CA LEU A 89 16.91 -16.30 3.81
C LEU A 89 18.35 -16.76 3.50
N MET A 90 19.35 -16.07 4.03
CA MET A 90 20.76 -16.44 3.82
C MET A 90 21.06 -17.87 4.30
N TYR A 91 20.50 -18.24 5.45
CA TYR A 91 20.65 -19.60 5.96
C TYR A 91 19.96 -20.63 5.04
N GLY A 92 18.76 -20.31 4.53
CA GLY A 92 18.04 -21.17 3.60
C GLY A 92 18.74 -21.36 2.24
N PHE A 93 19.57 -20.40 1.80
CA PHE A 93 20.37 -20.56 0.58
C PHE A 93 21.65 -21.40 0.81
N THR A 94 22.18 -21.42 2.02
CA THR A 94 23.47 -22.09 2.32
C THR A 94 23.31 -23.49 2.88
N VAL A 95 22.23 -23.74 3.60
CA VAL A 95 21.98 -24.99 4.31
C VAL A 95 20.68 -25.64 3.84
N HIS A 96 20.71 -26.95 3.61
CA HIS A 96 19.50 -27.70 3.30
C HIS A 96 18.63 -27.87 4.54
N ILE A 97 17.74 -26.90 4.75
CA ILE A 97 16.72 -26.98 5.82
C ILE A 97 15.45 -27.59 5.22
N GLY A 98 14.71 -28.35 6.03
CA GLY A 98 13.39 -28.80 5.61
C GLY A 98 12.50 -27.62 5.19
N MET A 99 11.90 -27.71 4.00
CA MET A 99 11.10 -26.63 3.39
C MET A 99 10.02 -26.08 4.35
N LEU A 100 9.38 -26.97 5.14
CA LEU A 100 8.37 -26.58 6.11
C LEU A 100 8.93 -25.67 7.21
N LEU A 101 10.12 -26.01 7.73
CA LEU A 101 10.78 -25.22 8.78
C LEU A 101 11.22 -23.86 8.24
N LEU A 102 11.83 -23.83 7.04
CA LEU A 102 12.23 -22.59 6.38
C LEU A 102 11.02 -21.67 6.18
N PHE A 103 9.94 -22.19 5.60
CA PHE A 103 8.72 -21.42 5.37
C PHE A 103 8.12 -20.90 6.68
N SER A 104 8.10 -21.73 7.74
CA SER A 104 7.57 -21.31 9.05
C SER A 104 8.39 -20.17 9.66
N LEU A 105 9.72 -20.22 9.58
CA LEU A 105 10.59 -19.16 10.06
C LEU A 105 10.42 -17.86 9.28
N LEU A 106 10.29 -17.94 7.96
CA LEU A 106 10.00 -16.79 7.10
C LEU A 106 8.63 -16.18 7.44
N MET A 107 7.61 -17.01 7.63
CA MET A 107 6.27 -16.58 8.05
C MET A 107 6.29 -15.86 9.40
N LEU A 108 6.99 -16.41 10.40
CA LEU A 108 7.10 -15.81 11.72
C LEU A 108 7.82 -14.46 11.68
N SER A 109 8.91 -14.36 10.92
CA SER A 109 9.63 -13.09 10.77
C SER A 109 8.77 -12.03 10.08
N ARG A 110 7.99 -12.40 9.06
CA ARG A 110 7.05 -11.50 8.38
C ARG A 110 5.88 -11.09 9.26
N ALA A 111 5.34 -12.03 10.05
CA ALA A 111 4.31 -11.76 11.05
C ALA A 111 4.80 -10.72 12.08
N ALA A 112 5.99 -10.93 12.63
CA ALA A 112 6.62 -10.00 13.58
C ALA A 112 6.85 -8.62 12.93
N THR A 113 7.37 -8.57 11.69
CA THR A 113 7.53 -7.32 10.95
C THR A 113 6.21 -6.56 10.82
N GLY A 114 5.10 -7.26 10.52
CA GLY A 114 3.77 -6.65 10.41
C GLY A 114 3.36 -5.92 11.70
N VAL A 115 3.55 -6.56 12.86
CA VAL A 115 3.22 -5.93 14.16
C VAL A 115 4.02 -4.64 14.37
N PHE A 116 5.34 -4.66 14.10
CA PHE A 116 6.17 -3.47 14.26
C PHE A 116 5.87 -2.38 13.23
N MET A 117 5.44 -2.73 12.02
CA MET A 117 5.03 -1.76 11.00
C MET A 117 3.78 -0.97 11.39
N ALA A 118 2.88 -1.54 12.19
CA ALA A 118 1.70 -0.85 12.68
C ALA A 118 2.04 0.35 13.58
N MET A 119 3.14 0.25 14.35
CA MET A 119 3.52 1.26 15.33
C MET A 119 3.88 2.63 14.70
N PRO A 120 4.84 2.73 13.76
CA PRO A 120 5.14 3.99 13.09
C PRO A 120 3.94 4.55 12.32
N GLN A 121 3.15 3.70 11.67
CA GLN A 121 1.97 4.13 10.93
C GLN A 121 0.98 4.87 11.83
N ILE A 122 0.67 4.32 13.00
CA ILE A 122 -0.25 4.94 13.97
C ILE A 122 0.38 6.18 14.59
N ALA A 123 1.66 6.11 14.99
CA ALA A 123 2.35 7.22 15.61
C ALA A 123 2.38 8.45 14.69
N LEU A 124 2.68 8.26 13.40
CA LEU A 124 2.72 9.31 12.39
C LEU A 124 1.32 9.93 12.16
N GLN A 125 0.28 9.10 12.09
CA GLN A 125 -1.09 9.58 12.00
C GLN A 125 -1.51 10.35 13.24
N THR A 126 -1.22 9.84 14.43
CA THR A 126 -1.51 10.48 15.71
C THR A 126 -0.79 11.82 15.83
N TYR A 127 0.49 11.88 15.46
CA TYR A 127 1.27 13.13 15.46
C TYR A 127 0.61 14.22 14.61
N VAL A 128 0.12 13.87 13.42
CA VAL A 128 -0.60 14.82 12.56
C VAL A 128 -1.92 15.24 13.17
N MET A 129 -2.68 14.31 13.74
CA MET A 129 -4.00 14.58 14.30
C MET A 129 -3.93 15.46 15.57
N THR A 130 -2.91 15.30 16.39
CA THR A 130 -2.78 16.02 17.66
C THR A 130 -2.15 17.39 17.53
N ARG A 131 -1.40 17.66 16.45
CA ARG A 131 -0.66 18.91 16.26
C ARG A 131 -1.53 20.08 15.79
N PHE A 132 -2.63 19.81 15.13
CA PHE A 132 -3.50 20.83 14.54
C PHE A 132 -4.87 20.82 15.20
N SER A 133 -5.24 21.93 15.81
CA SER A 133 -6.56 22.12 16.44
C SER A 133 -7.65 22.43 15.40
N ASN A 134 -7.29 23.08 14.28
CA ASN A 134 -8.21 23.41 13.20
C ASN A 134 -8.44 22.20 12.27
N GLU A 135 -9.70 21.85 12.01
CA GLU A 135 -10.11 20.71 11.19
C GLU A 135 -9.55 20.79 9.75
N GLN A 136 -9.54 21.99 9.16
CA GLN A 136 -9.01 22.19 7.81
C GLN A 136 -7.50 21.97 7.75
N GLN A 137 -6.74 22.47 8.73
CA GLN A 137 -5.30 22.26 8.84
C GLN A 137 -4.98 20.78 9.10
N ARG A 138 -5.78 20.10 9.94
CA ARG A 138 -5.66 18.66 10.21
C ARG A 138 -5.87 17.84 8.95
N SER A 139 -6.91 18.15 8.17
CA SER A 139 -7.21 17.49 6.89
C SER A 139 -6.06 17.68 5.87
N GLN A 140 -5.54 18.90 5.73
CA GLN A 140 -4.39 19.18 4.87
C GLN A 140 -3.12 18.43 5.31
N ALA A 141 -2.87 18.36 6.61
CA ALA A 141 -1.71 17.64 7.15
C ALA A 141 -1.83 16.13 6.97
N MET A 142 -3.03 15.55 7.13
CA MET A 142 -3.30 14.15 6.84
C MET A 142 -3.14 13.82 5.35
N SER A 143 -3.59 14.70 4.46
CA SER A 143 -3.37 14.57 3.03
C SER A 143 -1.88 14.59 2.69
N LYS A 144 -1.11 15.49 3.32
CA LYS A 144 0.35 15.56 3.15
C LYS A 144 1.05 14.30 3.67
N PHE A 145 0.61 13.77 4.81
CA PHE A 145 1.11 12.48 5.33
C PHE A 145 0.84 11.34 4.34
N GLY A 146 -0.38 11.23 3.84
CA GLY A 146 -0.75 10.22 2.84
C GLY A 146 0.11 10.33 1.59
N ALA A 147 0.36 11.54 1.09
CA ALA A 147 1.22 11.78 -0.07
C ALA A 147 2.69 11.36 0.20
N LEU A 148 3.23 11.68 1.37
CA LEU A 148 4.60 11.29 1.75
C LEU A 148 4.74 9.76 1.87
N ASN A 149 3.78 9.10 2.52
CA ASN A 149 3.77 7.65 2.65
C ASN A 149 3.64 6.97 1.28
N SER A 150 2.76 7.47 0.41
CA SER A 150 2.60 6.97 -0.96
C SER A 150 3.87 7.18 -1.79
N THR A 151 4.55 8.32 -1.64
CA THR A 151 5.84 8.57 -2.27
C THR A 151 6.89 7.55 -1.80
N GLY A 152 6.91 7.21 -0.50
CA GLY A 152 7.74 6.13 0.03
C GLY A 152 7.43 4.78 -0.63
N VAL A 153 6.15 4.43 -0.76
CA VAL A 153 5.72 3.17 -1.42
C VAL A 153 6.17 3.09 -2.88
N ILE A 154 6.27 4.22 -3.58
CA ILE A 154 6.77 4.27 -4.96
C ILE A 154 8.30 4.18 -5.00
N ILE A 155 8.97 4.89 -4.10
CA ILE A 155 10.44 4.92 -4.03
C ILE A 155 11.00 3.53 -3.64
N GLY A 156 10.29 2.76 -2.82
CA GLY A 156 10.74 1.44 -2.37
C GLY A 156 11.11 0.49 -3.50
N PRO A 157 10.21 0.13 -4.42
CA PRO A 157 10.54 -0.71 -5.58
C PRO A 157 11.63 -0.12 -6.46
N PHE A 158 11.65 1.19 -6.67
CA PHE A 158 12.70 1.87 -7.42
C PHE A 158 14.09 1.70 -6.78
N LEU A 159 14.20 1.91 -5.47
CA LEU A 159 15.45 1.66 -4.74
C LEU A 159 15.85 0.19 -4.81
N THR A 160 14.90 -0.73 -4.66
CA THR A 160 15.16 -2.17 -4.79
C THR A 160 15.79 -2.50 -6.14
N THR A 161 15.23 -1.95 -7.21
CA THR A 161 15.73 -2.09 -8.57
C THR A 161 17.15 -1.61 -8.73
N LEU A 162 17.36 -0.37 -8.32
CA LEU A 162 18.68 0.24 -8.41
C LEU A 162 19.73 -0.61 -7.68
N LEU A 163 19.38 -1.10 -6.48
CA LEU A 163 20.26 -1.88 -5.63
C LEU A 163 20.51 -3.31 -6.12
N LEU A 164 19.53 -3.92 -6.80
CA LEU A 164 19.70 -5.22 -7.46
C LEU A 164 20.85 -5.21 -8.48
N GLY A 165 21.02 -4.11 -9.20
CA GLY A 165 22.10 -3.95 -10.18
C GLY A 165 23.52 -3.91 -9.58
N PHE A 166 23.65 -3.63 -8.27
CA PHE A 166 24.96 -3.49 -7.61
C PHE A 166 25.46 -4.76 -6.90
N GLY A 167 24.58 -5.67 -6.47
CA GLY A 167 25.02 -6.80 -5.66
C GLY A 167 24.01 -7.94 -5.51
N GLY A 168 23.06 -8.06 -6.42
CA GLY A 168 22.06 -9.13 -6.42
C GLY A 168 20.98 -8.96 -5.36
N ILE A 169 20.18 -10.03 -5.15
CA ILE A 169 18.93 -10.03 -4.37
C ILE A 169 19.12 -9.60 -2.90
N MET A 170 20.29 -9.86 -2.32
CA MET A 170 20.57 -9.53 -0.91
C MET A 170 20.82 -8.04 -0.68
N THR A 171 21.31 -7.30 -1.67
CA THR A 171 21.67 -5.89 -1.51
C THR A 171 20.48 -5.00 -1.11
N PRO A 172 19.30 -5.09 -1.75
CA PRO A 172 18.14 -4.32 -1.30
C PRO A 172 17.67 -4.68 0.11
N LEU A 173 17.80 -5.94 0.54
CA LEU A 173 17.42 -6.37 1.89
C LEU A 173 18.33 -5.73 2.94
N TRP A 174 19.64 -5.73 2.73
CA TRP A 174 20.59 -5.05 3.60
C TRP A 174 20.37 -3.54 3.61
N ALA A 175 20.10 -2.95 2.46
CA ALA A 175 19.79 -1.52 2.38
C ALA A 175 18.54 -1.14 3.18
N ALA A 176 17.47 -1.96 3.11
CA ALA A 176 16.26 -1.76 3.91
C ALA A 176 16.58 -1.79 5.42
N ILE A 177 17.39 -2.76 5.88
CA ILE A 177 17.80 -2.85 7.28
C ILE A 177 18.60 -1.61 7.70
N ILE A 178 19.56 -1.18 6.88
CA ILE A 178 20.39 0.00 7.15
C ILE A 178 19.52 1.27 7.22
N ILE A 179 18.61 1.47 6.28
CA ILE A 179 17.69 2.62 6.28
C ILE A 179 16.84 2.64 7.55
N LEU A 180 16.27 1.50 7.94
CA LEU A 180 15.46 1.37 9.15
C LEU A 180 16.29 1.60 10.42
N ALA A 181 17.51 1.08 10.48
CA ALA A 181 18.43 1.29 11.59
C ALA A 181 18.85 2.76 11.71
N LEU A 182 19.19 3.42 10.59
CA LEU A 182 19.55 4.83 10.58
C LEU A 182 18.38 5.71 11.06
N ILE A 183 17.16 5.47 10.55
CA ILE A 183 15.96 6.19 11.01
C ILE A 183 15.74 5.95 12.51
N SER A 184 15.93 4.73 12.99
CA SER A 184 15.80 4.40 14.42
C SER A 184 16.77 5.20 15.26
N VAL A 185 18.05 5.22 14.86
CA VAL A 185 19.11 5.98 15.56
C VAL A 185 18.77 7.48 15.56
N VAL A 186 18.42 8.04 14.39
CA VAL A 186 18.08 9.46 14.28
C VAL A 186 16.85 9.81 15.14
N LEU A 187 15.82 8.96 15.20
CA LEU A 187 14.65 9.16 16.05
C LEU A 187 15.02 9.13 17.54
N VAL A 188 15.82 8.15 17.98
CA VAL A 188 16.21 8.03 19.38
C VAL A 188 16.99 9.24 19.87
N PHE A 189 17.91 9.78 19.06
CA PHE A 189 18.77 10.89 19.46
C PHE A 189 18.24 12.28 19.13
N SER A 190 17.35 12.41 18.14
CA SER A 190 16.95 13.71 17.61
C SER A 190 15.49 14.08 17.88
N PHE A 191 14.66 13.16 18.38
CA PHE A 191 13.26 13.45 18.65
C PHE A 191 13.12 14.27 19.93
N ASP A 192 12.48 15.43 19.83
CA ASP A 192 12.20 16.30 20.97
C ASP A 192 10.94 15.84 21.72
N ARG A 193 11.15 15.26 22.90
CA ARG A 193 10.10 14.71 23.76
C ARG A 193 9.26 15.79 24.44
N HIS A 194 9.78 17.01 24.59
CA HIS A 194 9.03 18.11 25.23
C HIS A 194 7.81 18.54 24.40
N THR A 195 7.85 18.31 23.09
CA THR A 195 6.71 18.60 22.21
C THR A 195 5.51 17.69 22.49
N GLU A 196 5.70 16.52 23.11
CA GLU A 196 4.59 15.61 23.48
C GLU A 196 3.81 16.10 24.72
N GLN A 197 4.47 16.76 25.67
CA GLN A 197 3.83 17.19 26.93
C GLN A 197 2.78 18.27 26.73
N HIS A 198 2.89 19.07 25.66
CA HIS A 198 1.88 20.06 25.29
C HIS A 198 0.73 19.48 24.44
N SER A 199 0.85 18.25 23.96
CA SER A 199 -0.19 17.59 23.14
C SER A 199 -1.15 16.73 23.96
N VAL A 200 -0.88 16.56 25.27
CA VAL A 200 -1.75 15.81 26.21
C VAL A 200 -2.71 16.75 26.93
N GLU A 201 -3.18 17.81 26.29
CA GLU A 201 -4.53 18.28 26.63
C GLU A 201 -5.48 17.17 26.19
N LYS A 202 -6.17 16.62 27.19
CA LYS A 202 -7.18 15.56 27.04
C LYS A 202 -7.94 15.78 25.73
N PRO A 203 -8.16 14.73 24.94
CA PRO A 203 -9.14 14.86 23.90
C PRO A 203 -10.37 15.42 24.58
N VAL A 204 -10.76 16.62 24.19
CA VAL A 204 -12.05 17.15 24.55
C VAL A 204 -13.01 16.13 24.00
N THR A 205 -13.44 15.25 24.90
CA THR A 205 -14.64 14.47 24.72
C THR A 205 -15.77 15.50 24.81
N GLU A 206 -15.83 16.43 23.86
CA GLU A 206 -17.09 16.95 23.46
C GLU A 206 -17.85 15.71 22.98
N LYS A 207 -18.67 15.18 23.87
CA LYS A 207 -19.89 14.51 23.49
C LYS A 207 -20.71 15.54 22.70
N HIS A 208 -20.26 15.81 21.45
CA HIS A 208 -21.22 16.15 20.46
C HIS A 208 -22.08 14.89 20.38
N GLU A 209 -23.26 14.97 20.96
CA GLU A 209 -24.36 14.10 20.58
C GLU A 209 -24.34 14.13 19.06
N ALA A 210 -23.78 13.08 18.47
CA ALA A 210 -23.75 12.92 17.03
C ALA A 210 -25.20 13.04 16.59
N PRO A 211 -25.56 13.94 15.69
CA PRO A 211 -26.89 13.93 15.14
C PRO A 211 -27.13 12.51 14.70
N SER A 212 -28.26 11.96 15.11
CA SER A 212 -28.69 10.58 14.91
C SER A 212 -28.97 10.24 13.42
N THR A 213 -28.17 10.80 12.53
CA THR A 213 -28.13 10.44 11.12
C THR A 213 -27.24 9.21 11.03
N ASP A 214 -27.85 8.04 11.14
CA ASP A 214 -27.18 6.75 10.93
C ASP A 214 -26.70 6.69 9.48
N LEU A 215 -25.42 7.10 9.27
CA LEU A 215 -24.79 6.87 7.99
C LEU A 215 -24.62 5.37 7.81
N SER A 216 -25.49 4.78 6.99
CA SER A 216 -25.36 3.39 6.60
C SER A 216 -24.13 3.23 5.70
N ILE A 217 -23.30 2.21 5.94
CA ILE A 217 -22.22 1.81 5.06
C ILE A 217 -22.69 1.58 3.62
N GLN A 218 -23.99 1.28 3.44
CA GLN A 218 -24.61 1.06 2.14
C GLN A 218 -24.48 2.28 1.21
N GLN A 219 -24.47 3.50 1.73
CA GLN A 219 -24.33 4.72 0.91
C GLN A 219 -22.92 4.85 0.33
N CYS A 220 -21.89 4.38 1.04
CA CYS A 220 -20.49 4.39 0.62
C CYS A 220 -20.11 3.13 -0.19
N TYR A 221 -20.95 2.09 -0.18
CA TYR A 221 -20.64 0.76 -0.73
C TYR A 221 -20.07 0.79 -2.15
N PRO A 222 -20.62 1.55 -3.13
CA PRO A 222 -20.06 1.61 -4.48
C PRO A 222 -18.59 2.05 -4.49
N TRP A 223 -18.28 3.07 -3.71
CA TRP A 223 -16.91 3.59 -3.61
C TRP A 223 -15.98 2.66 -2.84
N LEU A 224 -16.48 1.99 -1.79
CA LEU A 224 -15.69 0.99 -1.06
C LEU A 224 -15.38 -0.22 -1.94
N MET A 225 -16.33 -0.68 -2.78
CA MET A 225 -16.08 -1.71 -3.79
C MET A 225 -14.99 -1.28 -4.78
N LEU A 226 -15.07 -0.04 -5.27
CA LEU A 226 -14.03 0.53 -6.13
C LEU A 226 -12.67 0.51 -5.44
N GLY A 227 -12.60 0.98 -4.19
CA GLY A 227 -11.37 1.01 -3.40
C GLY A 227 -10.79 -0.38 -3.17
N PHE A 228 -11.63 -1.35 -2.78
CA PHE A 228 -11.21 -2.75 -2.61
C PHE A 228 -10.62 -3.31 -3.90
N SER A 229 -11.32 -3.16 -5.02
CA SER A 229 -10.90 -3.69 -6.31
C SER A 229 -9.64 -3.00 -6.83
N LEU A 230 -9.50 -1.69 -6.60
CA LEU A 230 -8.30 -0.94 -6.94
C LEU A 230 -7.07 -1.45 -6.18
N TYR A 231 -7.16 -1.56 -4.85
CA TYR A 231 -6.04 -2.04 -4.05
C TYR A 231 -5.76 -3.53 -4.27
N LEU A 232 -6.79 -4.33 -4.55
CA LEU A 232 -6.64 -5.71 -5.00
C LEU A 232 -5.83 -5.77 -6.31
N ALA A 233 -6.14 -4.90 -7.28
CA ALA A 233 -5.40 -4.83 -8.54
C ALA A 233 -3.94 -4.38 -8.31
N ILE A 234 -3.71 -3.36 -7.49
CA ILE A 234 -2.36 -2.90 -7.13
C ILE A 234 -1.54 -4.05 -6.53
N VAL A 235 -2.10 -4.76 -5.55
CA VAL A 235 -1.43 -5.88 -4.89
C VAL A 235 -1.15 -7.01 -5.87
N THR A 236 -2.16 -7.40 -6.65
CA THR A 236 -2.05 -8.50 -7.60
C THR A 236 -0.97 -8.22 -8.64
N VAL A 237 -1.02 -7.07 -9.30
CA VAL A 237 -0.02 -6.71 -10.33
C VAL A 237 1.38 -6.66 -9.73
N ASN A 238 1.55 -6.05 -8.54
CA ASN A 238 2.86 -5.98 -7.91
C ASN A 238 3.43 -7.34 -7.48
N LEU A 239 2.60 -8.27 -7.02
CA LEU A 239 3.05 -9.58 -6.57
C LEU A 239 3.29 -10.55 -7.72
N THR A 240 2.43 -10.52 -8.75
CA THR A 240 2.50 -11.51 -9.82
C THR A 240 3.39 -11.09 -10.98
N ALA A 241 3.67 -9.80 -11.16
CA ALA A 241 4.43 -9.31 -12.30
C ALA A 241 5.84 -9.88 -12.40
N GLY A 242 6.56 -10.00 -11.27
CA GLY A 242 7.89 -10.60 -11.26
C GLY A 242 7.88 -12.07 -11.73
N PHE A 243 6.90 -12.85 -11.29
CA PHE A 243 6.69 -14.22 -11.77
C PHE A 243 6.26 -14.22 -13.24
N TYR A 244 5.32 -13.35 -13.60
CA TYR A 244 4.76 -13.28 -14.95
C TYR A 244 5.81 -12.93 -16.01
N ILE A 245 6.72 -12.00 -15.72
CA ILE A 245 7.83 -11.65 -16.61
C ILE A 245 8.73 -12.86 -16.82
N GLN A 246 9.10 -13.57 -15.74
CA GLN A 246 9.92 -14.79 -15.83
C GLN A 246 9.26 -15.86 -16.70
N ASP A 247 7.99 -16.18 -16.41
CA ASP A 247 7.28 -17.28 -17.03
C ASP A 247 6.75 -16.96 -18.44
N ARG A 248 6.46 -15.68 -18.74
CA ARG A 248 5.94 -15.25 -20.04
C ARG A 248 7.03 -15.08 -21.08
N PHE A 249 8.15 -14.50 -20.65
CA PHE A 249 9.25 -14.14 -21.55
C PHE A 249 10.47 -15.05 -21.40
N ASN A 250 10.34 -16.18 -20.67
CA ASN A 250 11.38 -17.18 -20.42
C ASN A 250 12.68 -16.58 -19.87
N MET A 251 12.56 -15.75 -18.84
CA MET A 251 13.66 -15.02 -18.21
C MET A 251 14.11 -15.69 -16.91
N THR A 252 15.36 -15.50 -16.57
CA THR A 252 15.89 -15.88 -15.26
C THR A 252 15.27 -15.01 -14.15
N ALA A 253 15.39 -15.46 -12.90
CA ALA A 253 14.89 -14.72 -11.74
C ALA A 253 15.51 -13.30 -11.63
N ALA A 254 16.80 -13.19 -11.94
CA ALA A 254 17.52 -11.91 -11.93
C ALA A 254 17.04 -10.96 -13.03
N GLU A 255 16.92 -11.45 -14.28
CA GLU A 255 16.40 -10.67 -15.40
C GLU A 255 14.96 -10.22 -15.15
N GLY A 256 14.10 -11.12 -14.68
CA GLY A 256 12.72 -10.82 -14.31
C GLY A 256 12.61 -9.72 -13.24
N ALA A 257 13.50 -9.75 -12.24
CA ALA A 257 13.56 -8.72 -11.21
C ALA A 257 13.96 -7.34 -11.79
N VAL A 258 14.95 -7.29 -12.68
CA VAL A 258 15.37 -6.05 -13.35
C VAL A 258 14.23 -5.47 -14.18
N HIS A 259 13.57 -6.29 -15.00
CA HIS A 259 12.47 -5.81 -15.85
C HIS A 259 11.22 -5.42 -15.05
N PHE A 260 10.92 -6.14 -13.96
CA PHE A 260 9.84 -5.71 -13.06
C PHE A 260 10.14 -4.37 -12.42
N ALA A 261 11.35 -4.11 -12.20
CA ALA A 261 11.85 -2.87 -11.66
C ALA A 261 11.76 -1.70 -12.66
N GLU A 262 12.05 -1.92 -13.92
CA GLU A 262 11.75 -0.97 -14.99
C GLU A 262 10.24 -0.67 -15.04
N CYS A 263 9.39 -1.69 -14.94
CA CYS A 263 7.94 -1.55 -14.81
C CYS A 263 7.54 -0.66 -13.62
N SER A 264 8.15 -0.90 -12.45
CA SER A 264 7.90 -0.11 -11.22
C SER A 264 8.31 1.35 -11.37
N LEU A 265 9.38 1.62 -12.11
CA LEU A 265 9.80 2.98 -12.45
C LEU A 265 8.78 3.67 -13.35
N ILE A 266 8.33 2.97 -14.40
CA ILE A 266 7.35 3.50 -15.37
C ILE A 266 6.03 3.86 -14.65
N VAL A 267 5.50 2.96 -13.82
CA VAL A 267 4.27 3.23 -13.06
C VAL A 267 4.45 4.39 -12.10
N GLY A 268 5.60 4.48 -11.43
CA GLY A 268 5.91 5.56 -10.50
C GLY A 268 5.94 6.93 -11.19
N ILE A 269 6.64 7.04 -12.32
CA ILE A 269 6.70 8.28 -13.12
C ILE A 269 5.30 8.65 -13.63
N ALA A 270 4.58 7.69 -14.22
CA ALA A 270 3.23 7.92 -14.74
C ALA A 270 2.27 8.44 -13.65
N LEU A 271 2.34 7.84 -12.46
CA LEU A 271 1.53 8.22 -11.31
C LEU A 271 1.83 9.65 -10.86
N VAL A 272 3.11 10.01 -10.69
CA VAL A 272 3.52 11.37 -10.25
C VAL A 272 3.12 12.41 -11.30
N VAL A 273 3.38 12.14 -12.57
CA VAL A 273 3.02 13.05 -13.67
C VAL A 273 1.50 13.25 -13.71
N MET A 274 0.73 12.16 -13.69
CA MET A 274 -0.72 12.23 -13.78
C MET A 274 -1.35 12.89 -12.54
N GLN A 275 -0.87 12.61 -11.34
CA GLN A 275 -1.33 13.30 -10.13
C GLN A 275 -1.00 14.80 -10.16
N THR A 276 0.15 15.17 -10.70
CA THR A 276 0.51 16.59 -10.87
C THR A 276 -0.41 17.27 -11.89
N LEU A 277 -0.69 16.61 -13.00
CA LEU A 277 -1.64 17.12 -14.01
C LEU A 277 -3.04 17.30 -13.41
N ILE A 278 -3.56 16.30 -12.69
CA ILE A 278 -4.88 16.36 -12.04
C ILE A 278 -4.93 17.52 -11.05
N SER A 279 -3.90 17.67 -10.21
CA SER A 279 -3.90 18.67 -9.13
C SER A 279 -3.72 20.11 -9.60
N LYS A 280 -3.00 20.33 -10.71
CA LYS A 280 -2.65 21.69 -11.17
C LYS A 280 -3.39 22.15 -12.42
N TYR A 281 -3.71 21.23 -13.33
CA TYR A 281 -4.18 21.59 -14.67
C TYR A 281 -5.54 20.98 -15.04
N LEU A 282 -5.84 19.78 -14.54
CA LEU A 282 -7.03 19.04 -14.92
C LEU A 282 -8.08 19.14 -13.81
N ASN A 283 -8.99 20.10 -13.91
CA ASN A 283 -10.13 20.23 -12.98
C ASN A 283 -11.17 19.13 -13.25
N TRP A 284 -10.76 17.86 -13.10
CA TRP A 284 -11.63 16.73 -13.41
C TRP A 284 -12.60 16.42 -12.28
N SER A 285 -13.85 16.15 -12.65
CA SER A 285 -14.84 15.63 -11.72
C SER A 285 -14.49 14.21 -11.27
N VAL A 286 -15.01 13.80 -10.10
CA VAL A 286 -14.83 12.45 -9.55
C VAL A 286 -15.21 11.36 -10.55
N TYR A 287 -16.30 11.56 -11.30
CA TYR A 287 -16.74 10.62 -12.33
C TYR A 287 -15.81 10.58 -13.54
N ARG A 288 -15.18 11.70 -13.92
CA ARG A 288 -14.19 11.70 -15.00
C ARG A 288 -12.94 10.92 -14.59
N LEU A 289 -12.47 11.12 -13.36
CA LEU A 289 -11.37 10.35 -12.77
C LEU A 289 -11.71 8.86 -12.72
N LEU A 290 -12.92 8.52 -12.28
CA LEU A 290 -13.42 7.15 -12.23
C LEU A 290 -13.33 6.46 -13.61
N TRP A 291 -13.87 7.09 -14.66
CA TRP A 291 -13.92 6.47 -15.98
C TRP A 291 -12.55 6.34 -16.62
N VAL A 292 -11.73 7.40 -16.59
CA VAL A 292 -10.37 7.34 -17.11
C VAL A 292 -9.57 6.25 -16.38
N GLY A 293 -9.69 6.17 -15.06
CA GLY A 293 -9.00 5.18 -14.27
C GLY A 293 -9.44 3.74 -14.55
N LEU A 294 -10.76 3.48 -14.61
CA LEU A 294 -11.29 2.13 -14.90
C LEU A 294 -10.92 1.65 -16.30
N PHE A 295 -11.07 2.50 -17.32
CA PHE A 295 -10.72 2.13 -18.69
C PHE A 295 -9.20 1.93 -18.86
N SER A 296 -8.36 2.77 -18.23
CA SER A 296 -6.91 2.59 -18.25
C SER A 296 -6.50 1.29 -17.58
N MET A 297 -7.10 0.92 -16.43
CA MET A 297 -6.82 -0.34 -15.75
C MET A 297 -7.23 -1.54 -16.60
N ALA A 298 -8.45 -1.52 -17.13
CA ALA A 298 -8.95 -2.61 -17.97
C ALA A 298 -8.09 -2.79 -19.24
N ALA A 299 -7.72 -1.69 -19.90
CA ALA A 299 -6.85 -1.73 -21.07
C ALA A 299 -5.45 -2.27 -20.72
N ALA A 300 -4.86 -1.82 -19.61
CA ALA A 300 -3.55 -2.31 -19.17
C ALA A 300 -3.56 -3.83 -18.90
N LEU A 301 -4.58 -4.31 -18.17
CA LEU A 301 -4.74 -5.74 -17.88
C LEU A 301 -4.91 -6.56 -19.15
N LEU A 302 -5.75 -6.09 -20.08
CA LEU A 302 -5.99 -6.77 -21.33
C LEU A 302 -4.72 -6.87 -22.19
N ILE A 303 -4.03 -5.74 -22.39
CA ILE A 303 -2.79 -5.69 -23.17
C ILE A 303 -1.71 -6.58 -22.52
N SER A 304 -1.59 -6.56 -21.19
CA SER A 304 -0.63 -7.38 -20.45
C SER A 304 -0.79 -8.88 -20.72
N VAL A 305 -2.02 -9.36 -20.91
CA VAL A 305 -2.30 -10.78 -21.19
C VAL A 305 -2.00 -11.13 -22.65
N PHE A 306 -2.37 -10.29 -23.59
CA PHE A 306 -2.26 -10.63 -25.02
C PHE A 306 -0.91 -10.33 -25.64
N THR A 307 -0.10 -9.47 -25.00
CA THR A 307 1.22 -9.14 -25.58
C THR A 307 2.22 -10.28 -25.40
N ASN A 308 3.02 -10.51 -26.45
CA ASN A 308 4.18 -11.40 -26.43
C ASN A 308 5.50 -10.62 -26.44
N GLU A 309 5.43 -9.30 -26.44
CA GLU A 309 6.61 -8.42 -26.46
C GLU A 309 6.81 -7.77 -25.11
N LEU A 310 8.00 -7.93 -24.54
CA LEU A 310 8.36 -7.38 -23.23
C LEU A 310 8.18 -5.85 -23.18
N ARG A 311 8.58 -5.14 -24.24
CA ARG A 311 8.50 -3.67 -24.28
C ARG A 311 7.06 -3.17 -24.25
N ILE A 312 6.14 -3.89 -24.92
CA ILE A 312 4.70 -3.58 -24.87
C ILE A 312 4.16 -3.87 -23.48
N PHE A 313 4.56 -5.00 -22.87
CA PHE A 313 4.21 -5.30 -21.47
C PHE A 313 4.67 -4.19 -20.51
N GLN A 314 5.92 -3.75 -20.62
CA GLN A 314 6.44 -2.65 -19.82
C GLN A 314 5.67 -1.35 -20.05
N ALA A 315 5.29 -1.05 -21.29
CA ALA A 315 4.48 0.14 -21.62
C ALA A 315 3.09 0.12 -20.97
N THR A 316 2.50 -1.05 -20.67
CA THR A 316 1.23 -1.14 -19.95
C THR A 316 1.30 -0.53 -18.55
N TYR A 317 2.49 -0.46 -17.94
CA TYR A 317 2.68 0.15 -16.62
C TYR A 317 2.46 1.66 -16.62
N LEU A 318 2.55 2.31 -17.79
CA LEU A 318 2.08 3.68 -17.96
C LEU A 318 0.57 3.78 -17.70
N LEU A 319 -0.20 2.86 -18.26
CA LEU A 319 -1.66 2.82 -18.08
C LEU A 319 -2.03 2.44 -16.64
N TYR A 320 -1.30 1.51 -15.99
CA TYR A 320 -1.49 1.22 -14.57
C TYR A 320 -1.24 2.47 -13.71
N GLY A 321 -0.18 3.24 -13.99
CA GLY A 321 0.13 4.47 -13.28
C GLY A 321 -0.94 5.54 -13.44
N ILE A 322 -1.44 5.75 -14.66
CA ILE A 322 -2.57 6.66 -14.94
C ILE A 322 -3.82 6.21 -14.19
N SER A 323 -4.12 4.91 -14.23
CA SER A 323 -5.28 4.36 -13.54
C SER A 323 -5.23 4.60 -12.05
N VAL A 324 -4.13 4.25 -11.39
CA VAL A 324 -3.96 4.42 -9.94
C VAL A 324 -4.03 5.90 -9.56
N ALA A 325 -3.41 6.80 -10.35
CA ALA A 325 -3.45 8.24 -10.15
C ALA A 325 -4.87 8.81 -10.20
N CYS A 326 -5.74 8.23 -11.02
CA CYS A 326 -7.13 8.65 -11.17
C CYS A 326 -8.05 7.97 -10.14
N LEU A 327 -7.91 6.66 -9.92
CA LEU A 327 -8.84 5.89 -9.09
C LEU A 327 -8.68 6.15 -7.59
N ILE A 328 -7.46 6.43 -7.08
CA ILE A 328 -7.27 6.76 -5.66
C ILE A 328 -8.08 8.00 -5.26
N PRO A 329 -7.93 9.16 -5.92
CA PRO A 329 -8.74 10.34 -5.59
C PRO A 329 -10.23 10.14 -5.92
N ALA A 330 -10.58 9.40 -6.98
CA ALA A 330 -11.98 9.08 -7.28
C ALA A 330 -12.63 8.30 -6.13
N PHE A 331 -11.96 7.26 -5.63
CA PHE A 331 -12.42 6.44 -4.51
C PHE A 331 -12.58 7.26 -3.23
N THR A 332 -11.53 7.97 -2.82
CA THR A 332 -11.53 8.68 -1.53
C THR A 332 -12.48 9.87 -1.54
N THR A 333 -12.49 10.67 -2.61
CA THR A 333 -13.38 11.82 -2.76
C THR A 333 -14.82 11.37 -2.97
N GLY A 334 -15.04 10.34 -3.80
CA GLY A 334 -16.38 9.80 -4.04
C GLY A 334 -17.01 9.25 -2.78
N ALA A 335 -16.26 8.50 -1.96
CA ALA A 335 -16.71 8.04 -0.66
C ALA A 335 -17.01 9.21 0.29
N ALA A 336 -16.12 10.20 0.37
CA ALA A 336 -16.32 11.38 1.24
C ALA A 336 -17.58 12.19 0.86
N GLN A 337 -17.90 12.31 -0.43
CA GLN A 337 -19.09 13.02 -0.91
C GLN A 337 -20.42 12.34 -0.54
N THR A 338 -20.41 11.08 -0.11
CA THR A 338 -21.62 10.36 0.33
C THR A 338 -22.05 10.73 1.75
N ALA A 339 -21.21 11.42 2.52
CA ALA A 339 -21.43 11.69 3.92
C ALA A 339 -21.37 13.18 4.25
N PRO A 340 -22.19 13.66 5.21
CA PRO A 340 -22.02 14.98 5.81
C PRO A 340 -20.61 15.16 6.40
N SER A 341 -20.14 16.41 6.50
CA SER A 341 -18.80 16.76 7.02
C SER A 341 -18.50 16.13 8.41
N ALA A 342 -19.50 16.09 9.29
CA ALA A 342 -19.39 15.48 10.62
C ALA A 342 -19.09 13.97 10.62
N LEU A 343 -19.38 13.25 9.55
CA LEU A 343 -19.19 11.81 9.43
C LEU A 343 -18.04 11.40 8.51
N GLN A 344 -17.30 12.34 7.95
CA GLN A 344 -16.19 12.07 7.02
C GLN A 344 -15.08 11.24 7.66
N THR A 345 -14.80 11.41 8.98
CA THR A 345 -13.83 10.57 9.70
C THR A 345 -14.25 9.09 9.70
N LYS A 346 -15.55 8.80 9.85
CA LYS A 346 -16.09 7.43 9.76
C LYS A 346 -15.90 6.85 8.36
N VAL A 347 -16.15 7.62 7.32
CA VAL A 347 -15.94 7.22 5.92
C VAL A 347 -14.45 6.97 5.65
N ALA A 348 -13.57 7.85 6.09
CA ALA A 348 -12.12 7.68 5.95
C ALA A 348 -11.64 6.38 6.62
N SER A 349 -12.18 6.04 7.80
CA SER A 349 -11.90 4.77 8.48
C SER A 349 -12.35 3.55 7.65
N TRP A 350 -13.52 3.62 7.01
CA TRP A 350 -13.99 2.55 6.11
C TRP A 350 -13.09 2.41 4.87
N CYS A 351 -12.65 3.54 4.28
CA CYS A 351 -11.71 3.51 3.18
C CYS A 351 -10.39 2.84 3.56
N THR A 352 -9.85 3.17 4.73
CA THR A 352 -8.61 2.55 5.25
C THR A 352 -8.80 1.06 5.54
N ALA A 353 -9.93 0.67 6.13
CA ALA A 353 -10.25 -0.74 6.39
C ALA A 353 -10.36 -1.54 5.08
N THR A 354 -10.97 -0.96 4.06
CA THR A 354 -11.10 -1.56 2.72
C THR A 354 -9.73 -1.78 2.08
N GLN A 355 -8.84 -0.79 2.16
CA GLN A 355 -7.47 -0.92 1.71
C GLN A 355 -6.73 -2.03 2.47
N ALA A 356 -6.82 -2.05 3.79
CA ALA A 356 -6.16 -3.06 4.62
C ALA A 356 -6.66 -4.48 4.29
N LEU A 357 -7.96 -4.65 4.09
CA LEU A 357 -8.55 -5.93 3.69
C LEU A 357 -7.99 -6.41 2.35
N SER A 358 -7.82 -5.51 1.38
CA SER A 358 -7.22 -5.83 0.08
C SER A 358 -5.78 -6.33 0.21
N PHE A 359 -4.99 -5.75 1.11
CA PHE A 359 -3.61 -6.18 1.39
C PHE A 359 -3.53 -7.53 2.12
N VAL A 360 -4.57 -7.91 2.88
CA VAL A 360 -4.63 -9.21 3.56
C VAL A 360 -5.06 -10.31 2.58
N VAL A 361 -6.13 -10.08 1.83
CA VAL A 361 -6.75 -11.11 0.99
C VAL A 361 -6.12 -11.18 -0.40
N GLY A 362 -5.71 -10.03 -0.93
CA GLY A 362 -5.18 -9.88 -2.28
C GLY A 362 -3.99 -10.78 -2.60
N PRO A 363 -2.95 -10.86 -1.76
CA PRO A 363 -1.82 -11.75 -2.02
C PRO A 363 -2.21 -13.22 -2.18
N LEU A 364 -3.12 -13.72 -1.34
CA LEU A 364 -3.58 -15.11 -1.39
C LEU A 364 -4.39 -15.39 -2.67
N ILE A 365 -5.31 -14.50 -3.02
CA ILE A 365 -6.10 -14.63 -4.25
C ILE A 365 -5.18 -14.58 -5.47
N SER A 366 -4.32 -13.58 -5.54
CA SER A 366 -3.48 -13.36 -6.71
C SER A 366 -2.48 -14.49 -6.96
N THR A 367 -1.78 -14.93 -5.92
CA THR A 367 -0.79 -16.01 -6.06
C THR A 367 -1.45 -17.37 -6.16
N GLY A 368 -2.60 -17.60 -5.54
CA GLY A 368 -3.39 -18.82 -5.73
C GLY A 368 -3.91 -18.96 -7.16
N LEU A 369 -4.43 -17.89 -7.75
CA LEU A 369 -4.82 -17.88 -9.17
C LEU A 369 -3.61 -18.06 -10.08
N TYR A 370 -2.48 -17.44 -9.77
CA TYR A 370 -1.25 -17.55 -10.52
C TYR A 370 -0.74 -19.00 -10.58
N GLN A 371 -0.84 -19.72 -9.45
CA GLN A 371 -0.43 -21.12 -9.35
C GLN A 371 -1.22 -22.05 -10.29
N TRP A 372 -2.49 -21.74 -10.57
CA TRP A 372 -3.28 -22.48 -11.54
C TRP A 372 -2.89 -22.14 -12.98
N HIS A 373 -2.78 -20.84 -13.30
CA HIS A 373 -2.30 -20.39 -14.60
C HIS A 373 -1.77 -18.94 -14.49
N LYS A 374 -0.62 -18.68 -15.11
CA LYS A 374 0.07 -17.38 -15.02
C LYS A 374 -0.79 -16.16 -15.42
N GLU A 375 -1.76 -16.34 -16.29
CA GLU A 375 -2.63 -15.27 -16.80
C GLU A 375 -3.92 -15.09 -15.97
N PHE A 376 -4.30 -16.07 -15.14
CA PHE A 376 -5.57 -16.03 -14.39
C PHE A 376 -5.71 -14.80 -13.46
N PRO A 377 -4.69 -14.33 -12.75
CA PRO A 377 -4.81 -13.11 -11.95
C PRO A 377 -5.22 -11.88 -12.77
N TYR A 378 -4.67 -11.76 -13.98
CA TYR A 378 -4.96 -10.64 -14.88
C TYR A 378 -6.36 -10.74 -15.48
N TYR A 379 -6.80 -11.92 -15.92
CA TYR A 379 -8.17 -12.16 -16.37
C TYR A 379 -9.19 -11.89 -15.26
N PHE A 380 -8.92 -12.38 -14.06
CA PHE A 380 -9.78 -12.14 -12.90
C PHE A 380 -9.94 -10.64 -12.62
N LEU A 381 -8.85 -9.89 -12.57
CA LEU A 381 -8.89 -8.45 -12.37
C LEU A 381 -9.60 -7.72 -13.52
N PHE A 382 -9.38 -8.13 -14.76
CA PHE A 382 -10.07 -7.56 -15.91
C PHE A 382 -11.59 -7.72 -15.77
N LEU A 383 -12.06 -8.91 -15.40
CA LEU A 383 -13.48 -9.17 -15.15
C LEU A 383 -14.02 -8.33 -13.98
N VAL A 384 -13.25 -8.15 -12.91
CA VAL A 384 -13.62 -7.27 -11.79
C VAL A 384 -13.75 -5.82 -12.26
N MET A 385 -12.81 -5.31 -13.06
CA MET A 385 -12.88 -3.94 -13.59
C MET A 385 -14.06 -3.76 -14.55
N LEU A 386 -14.33 -4.76 -15.40
CA LEU A 386 -15.49 -4.77 -16.29
C LEU A 386 -16.80 -4.74 -15.48
N GLY A 387 -16.88 -5.57 -14.43
CA GLY A 387 -18.03 -5.56 -13.51
C GLY A 387 -18.25 -4.20 -12.86
N LEU A 388 -17.18 -3.51 -12.43
CA LEU A 388 -17.27 -2.15 -11.88
C LEU A 388 -17.74 -1.15 -12.94
N ILE A 389 -17.23 -1.22 -14.16
CA ILE A 389 -17.68 -0.37 -15.26
C ILE A 389 -19.19 -0.51 -15.47
N VAL A 390 -19.66 -1.75 -15.59
CA VAL A 390 -21.10 -2.05 -15.76
C VAL A 390 -21.91 -1.55 -14.56
N PHE A 391 -21.44 -1.82 -13.35
CA PHE A 391 -22.11 -1.38 -12.11
C PHE A 391 -22.28 0.13 -12.03
N PHE A 392 -21.20 0.90 -12.28
CA PHE A 392 -21.28 2.36 -12.25
C PHE A 392 -22.12 2.95 -13.39
N LEU A 393 -22.16 2.31 -14.57
CA LEU A 393 -23.06 2.70 -15.65
C LEU A 393 -24.53 2.58 -15.24
N PHE A 394 -24.92 1.48 -14.59
CA PHE A 394 -26.27 1.29 -14.08
C PHE A 394 -26.61 2.27 -12.96
N GLN A 395 -25.69 2.52 -12.04
CA GLN A 395 -25.91 3.43 -10.93
C GLN A 395 -26.15 4.87 -11.40
N ILE A 396 -25.36 5.37 -12.36
CA ILE A 396 -25.53 6.71 -12.92
C ILE A 396 -26.88 6.83 -13.65
N LYS A 397 -27.24 5.83 -14.46
CA LYS A 397 -28.52 5.79 -15.16
C LYS A 397 -29.70 5.88 -14.19
N THR A 398 -29.65 5.13 -13.09
CA THR A 398 -30.72 5.13 -12.06
C THR A 398 -30.83 6.47 -11.34
N GLN A 399 -29.72 7.16 -11.06
CA GLN A 399 -29.73 8.50 -10.45
C GLN A 399 -30.29 9.56 -11.42
N THR A 400 -29.97 9.45 -12.70
CA THR A 400 -30.46 10.38 -13.71
C THR A 400 -31.99 10.24 -13.88
N VAL A 401 -32.51 9.02 -13.90
CA VAL A 401 -33.96 8.77 -13.98
C VAL A 401 -34.69 9.35 -12.76
N LYS A 402 -34.19 9.16 -11.55
CA LYS A 402 -34.77 9.72 -10.32
C LYS A 402 -34.82 11.24 -10.29
N ARG A 403 -33.84 11.93 -10.95
CA ARG A 403 -33.83 13.40 -11.03
C ARG A 403 -34.79 13.95 -12.09
N VAL A 404 -35.22 13.15 -13.05
CA VAL A 404 -36.16 13.56 -14.13
C VAL A 404 -37.59 13.26 -13.74
N THR A 405 -37.83 12.29 -12.85
CA THR A 405 -39.17 11.83 -12.42
C THR A 405 -39.60 12.37 -11.05
N GLY A 406 -38.79 13.09 -10.32
CA GLY A 406 -39.12 13.80 -9.07
C GLY A 406 -38.90 15.29 -9.19
#